data_7411f03e6445de7492a408f0dab220db
#
_entry.id   7411f03e6445de7492a408f0dab220db
#
_cell.length_a   1.000
_cell.length_b   1.000
_cell.length_c   1.000
_cell.angle_alpha   90.00
_cell.angle_beta   90.00
_cell.angle_gamma   90.00
#
_symmetry.space_group_name_H-M   'P 1'
#
loop_
_entity.id
_entity.type
_entity.pdbx_description
1 polymer ?
#
loop_
_entity_poly.entity_id
_entity_poly.type
_entity_poly.pdbx_seq_one_letter_code
_entity_poly.pdbx_strand_id
1 'polypeptide(L)'
;KNGGYIAGQENLSDDELMAKAVLVAQKKIEERDKVIEQQRLKIEADKPKTIFADAVSVSNTSILIGDLAKLICQNGVQTGQKRLFEWLREKGYLIKSGSSRNMPTQKAAEMGLFEVKETTITNPDGSVRVTRTTKVTGKGQQYFINKFLG
;
A
#
# COMPACT_ATOMS: atom_id res chain seq x y z
N LYS A 1 -57.30 -27.13 -34.95
CA LYS A 1 -56.80 -26.76 -34.67
C LYS A 1 -56.36 -26.21 -34.10
N ASN A 2 -56.81 -26.33 -34.26
CA ASN A 2 -56.16 -25.65 -33.63
C ASN A 2 -55.53 -25.19 -32.91
N GLY A 3 -55.66 -25.46 -32.81
CA GLY A 3 -55.13 -24.91 -32.08
C GLY A 3 -54.34 -24.36 -31.64
N GLY A 4 -54.41 -24.43 -31.79
CA GLY A 4 -53.54 -23.72 -31.31
C GLY A 4 -52.92 -23.01 -31.20
N TYR A 5 -53.44 -22.94 -31.67
CA TYR A 5 -52.62 -22.31 -31.50
C TYR A 5 -52.19 -21.45 -30.93
N ILE A 6 -52.58 -21.59 -30.92
CA ILE A 6 -52.25 -20.71 -30.56
C ILE A 6 -51.49 -20.22 -29.75
N ALA A 7 -51.63 -20.45 -29.60
CA ALA A 7 -51.06 -19.97 -28.78
C ALA A 7 -49.95 -19.28 -28.72
N GLY A 8 -50.06 -19.07 -29.19
CA GLY A 8 -49.18 -18.48 -28.95
C GLY A 8 -48.53 -17.85 -29.06
N GLN A 9 -49.08 -18.03 -29.32
CA GLN A 9 -48.50 -17.49 -29.35
C GLN A 9 -47.86 -16.88 -28.99
N GLU A 10 -48.50 -16.33 -29.55
CA GLU A 10 -47.84 -15.96 -28.93
C GLU A 10 -46.90 -16.47 -28.65
N ASN A 11 -47.13 -16.92 -29.07
CA ASN A 11 -46.34 -17.77 -28.36
C ASN A 11 -45.13 -18.20 -29.09
N LEU A 12 -43.99 -17.97 -28.45
CA LEU A 12 -42.71 -18.45 -28.95
C LEU A 12 -42.66 -19.96 -28.85
N SER A 13 -42.10 -20.60 -29.82
CA SER A 13 -41.82 -22.03 -29.73
C SER A 13 -40.83 -22.30 -28.60
N ASP A 14 -40.80 -23.52 -28.11
CA ASP A 14 -39.85 -23.92 -27.07
C ASP A 14 -38.39 -23.64 -27.51
N ASP A 15 -38.10 -23.87 -28.78
CA ASP A 15 -36.74 -23.58 -29.34
C ASP A 15 -36.41 -22.10 -29.30
N GLU A 16 -37.37 -21.23 -29.58
CA GLU A 16 -37.19 -19.78 -29.51
C GLU A 16 -37.04 -19.29 -28.07
N LEU A 17 -37.77 -19.86 -27.13
CA LEU A 17 -37.61 -19.57 -25.72
C LEU A 17 -36.23 -19.99 -25.22
N MET A 18 -35.78 -21.16 -25.59
CA MET A 18 -34.45 -21.65 -25.24
C MET A 18 -33.35 -20.78 -25.88
N ALA A 19 -33.51 -20.34 -27.10
CA ALA A 19 -32.57 -19.45 -27.75
C ALA A 19 -32.47 -18.11 -27.02
N LYS A 20 -33.57 -17.54 -26.62
CA LYS A 20 -33.58 -16.29 -25.81
C LYS A 20 -32.93 -16.48 -24.46
N ALA A 21 -33.23 -17.60 -23.78
CA ALA A 21 -32.62 -17.91 -22.49
C ALA A 21 -31.09 -18.06 -22.61
N VAL A 22 -30.62 -18.73 -23.66
CA VAL A 22 -29.19 -18.89 -23.94
C VAL A 22 -28.53 -17.52 -24.19
N LEU A 23 -29.15 -16.68 -24.99
CA LEU A 23 -28.62 -15.33 -25.26
C LEU A 23 -28.50 -14.49 -23.97
N VAL A 24 -29.50 -14.53 -23.11
CA VAL A 24 -29.48 -13.83 -21.82
C VAL A 24 -28.39 -14.41 -20.92
N ALA A 25 -28.27 -15.73 -20.85
CA ALA A 25 -27.25 -16.40 -20.07
C ALA A 25 -25.85 -16.06 -20.56
N GLN A 26 -25.62 -16.08 -21.88
CA GLN A 26 -24.33 -15.70 -22.46
C GLN A 26 -23.96 -14.26 -22.15
N LYS A 27 -24.91 -13.35 -22.25
CA LYS A 27 -24.69 -11.94 -21.92
C LYS A 27 -24.29 -11.76 -20.45
N LYS A 28 -24.95 -12.46 -19.53
CA LYS A 28 -24.62 -12.43 -18.11
C LYS A 28 -23.23 -13.02 -17.83
N ILE A 29 -22.86 -14.10 -18.49
CA ILE A 29 -21.55 -14.71 -18.38
C ILE A 29 -20.46 -13.74 -18.87
N GLU A 30 -20.67 -13.09 -20.01
CA GLU A 30 -19.74 -12.11 -20.55
C GLU A 30 -19.54 -10.92 -19.58
N GLU A 31 -20.61 -10.42 -18.99
CA GLU A 31 -20.54 -9.35 -18.01
C GLU A 31 -19.75 -9.78 -16.77
N ARG A 32 -19.98 -10.99 -16.26
CA ARG A 32 -19.25 -11.55 -15.13
C ARG A 32 -17.76 -11.74 -15.46
N ASP A 33 -17.47 -12.26 -16.65
CA ASP A 33 -16.09 -12.46 -17.11
C ASP A 33 -15.34 -11.13 -17.19
N LYS A 34 -15.98 -10.07 -17.64
CA LYS A 34 -15.39 -8.72 -17.65
C LYS A 34 -15.06 -8.24 -16.24
N VAL A 35 -15.96 -8.43 -15.29
CA VAL A 35 -15.75 -8.04 -13.90
C VAL A 35 -14.60 -8.84 -13.28
N ILE A 36 -14.57 -10.15 -13.49
CA ILE A 36 -13.51 -11.03 -13.01
C ILE A 36 -12.16 -10.61 -13.58
N GLU A 37 -12.11 -10.33 -14.88
CA GLU A 37 -10.89 -9.87 -15.55
C GLU A 37 -10.39 -8.54 -14.99
N GLN A 38 -11.28 -7.58 -14.77
CA GLN A 38 -10.93 -6.30 -14.15
C GLN A 38 -10.39 -6.47 -12.75
N GLN A 39 -11.02 -7.33 -11.95
CA GLN A 39 -10.57 -7.64 -10.60
C GLN A 39 -9.21 -8.32 -10.60
N ARG A 40 -8.99 -9.26 -11.51
CA ARG A 40 -7.71 -9.96 -11.67
C ARG A 40 -6.58 -8.97 -12.02
N LEU A 41 -6.81 -8.09 -12.99
CA LEU A 41 -5.83 -7.07 -13.38
C LEU A 41 -5.49 -6.14 -12.23
N LYS A 42 -6.47 -5.76 -11.44
CA LYS A 42 -6.27 -4.92 -10.26
C LYS A 42 -5.45 -5.64 -9.20
N ILE A 43 -5.73 -6.90 -8.92
CA ILE A 43 -4.99 -7.71 -7.96
C ILE A 43 -3.54 -7.88 -8.44
N GLU A 44 -3.33 -8.18 -9.71
CA GLU A 44 -1.98 -8.32 -10.28
C GLU A 44 -1.20 -7.01 -10.23
N ALA A 45 -1.86 -5.88 -10.49
CA ALA A 45 -1.23 -4.56 -10.41
C ALA A 45 -0.82 -4.20 -8.98
N ASP A 46 -1.62 -4.58 -7.99
CA ASP A 46 -1.36 -4.29 -6.58
C ASP A 46 -0.43 -5.30 -5.92
N LYS A 47 -0.33 -6.50 -6.46
CA LYS A 47 0.44 -7.61 -5.90
C LYS A 47 1.91 -7.27 -5.60
N PRO A 48 2.69 -6.62 -6.47
CA PRO A 48 4.07 -6.26 -6.14
C PRO A 48 4.16 -5.34 -4.93
N LYS A 49 3.24 -4.39 -4.78
CA LYS A 49 3.19 -3.48 -3.63
C LYS A 49 2.88 -4.25 -2.35
N THR A 50 1.93 -5.16 -2.39
CA THR A 50 1.53 -5.98 -1.25
C THR A 50 2.68 -6.89 -0.81
N ILE A 51 3.34 -7.57 -1.72
CA ILE A 51 4.49 -8.44 -1.42
C ILE A 51 5.61 -7.63 -0.79
N PHE A 52 5.89 -6.44 -1.32
CA PHE A 52 6.92 -5.58 -0.77
C PHE A 52 6.58 -5.12 0.65
N ALA A 53 5.35 -4.69 0.88
CA ALA A 53 4.88 -4.27 2.19
C ALA A 53 4.93 -5.42 3.20
N ASP A 54 4.53 -6.61 2.80
CA ASP A 54 4.59 -7.81 3.64
C ASP A 54 6.04 -8.17 3.99
N ALA A 55 6.94 -8.13 3.03
CA ALA A 55 8.35 -8.40 3.24
C ALA A 55 8.97 -7.40 4.23
N VAL A 56 8.60 -6.14 4.14
CA VAL A 56 9.06 -5.09 5.04
C VAL A 56 8.46 -5.25 6.44
N SER A 57 7.19 -5.63 6.55
CA SER A 57 6.53 -5.82 7.85
C SER A 57 7.11 -6.98 8.64
N VAL A 58 7.61 -8.00 7.95
CA VAL A 58 8.28 -9.15 8.59
C VAL A 58 9.68 -8.78 9.07
N SER A 59 10.27 -7.73 8.51
CA SER A 59 11.59 -7.27 8.92
C SER A 59 11.54 -6.65 10.31
N ASN A 60 12.16 -7.32 11.28
CA ASN A 60 12.33 -6.77 12.62
C ASN A 60 13.48 -5.77 12.69
N THR A 61 14.06 -5.42 11.56
CA THR A 61 15.23 -4.57 11.50
C THR A 61 14.83 -3.13 11.20
N SER A 62 15.19 -2.23 12.10
CA SER A 62 15.00 -0.79 11.87
C SER A 62 16.04 -0.28 10.88
N ILE A 63 15.62 0.59 9.97
CA ILE A 63 16.49 1.21 8.96
C ILE A 63 16.61 2.71 9.17
N LEU A 64 17.63 3.32 8.58
CA LEU A 64 17.78 4.76 8.59
C LEU A 64 16.70 5.43 7.71
N ILE A 65 16.34 6.66 8.05
CA ILE A 65 15.37 7.42 7.26
C ILE A 65 15.87 7.62 5.82
N GLY A 66 17.19 7.76 5.64
CA GLY A 66 17.79 7.84 4.30
C GLY A 66 17.58 6.57 3.48
N ASP A 67 17.65 5.41 4.13
CA ASP A 67 17.41 4.12 3.46
C ASP A 67 15.94 3.94 3.13
N LEU A 68 15.05 4.38 4.01
CA LEU A 68 13.61 4.41 3.70
C LEU A 68 13.33 5.28 2.48
N ALA A 69 14.00 6.43 2.37
CA ALA A 69 13.86 7.30 1.20
C ALA A 69 14.28 6.59 -0.09
N LYS A 70 15.34 5.79 -0.03
CA LYS A 70 15.78 4.99 -1.18
C LYS A 70 14.74 3.94 -1.55
N LEU A 71 14.17 3.25 -0.57
CA LEU A 71 13.14 2.26 -0.80
C LEU A 71 11.90 2.88 -1.45
N ILE A 72 11.45 4.02 -0.96
CA ILE A 72 10.32 4.76 -1.52
C ILE A 72 10.64 5.17 -2.96
N CYS A 73 11.85 5.64 -3.22
CA CYS A 73 12.30 6.03 -4.55
C CYS A 73 12.33 4.85 -5.52
N GLN A 74 12.79 3.69 -5.08
CA GLN A 74 12.80 2.47 -5.89
C GLN A 74 11.41 2.01 -6.27
N ASN A 75 10.40 2.39 -5.50
CA ASN A 75 9.01 2.07 -5.78
C ASN A 75 8.29 3.15 -6.60
N GLY A 76 9.03 4.05 -7.21
CA GLY A 76 8.49 4.98 -8.18
C GLY A 76 8.16 6.38 -7.66
N VAL A 77 8.40 6.64 -6.39
CA VAL A 77 8.16 7.97 -5.80
C VAL A 77 9.49 8.74 -5.75
N GLN A 78 9.57 9.82 -6.49
CA GLN A 78 10.78 10.65 -6.52
C GLN A 78 10.95 11.41 -5.21
N THR A 79 11.61 10.79 -4.27
CA THR A 79 11.96 11.42 -3.00
C THR A 79 13.42 11.15 -2.64
N GLY A 80 13.97 11.95 -1.76
CA GLY A 80 15.31 11.77 -1.25
C GLY A 80 15.34 12.00 0.25
N GLN A 81 16.47 11.69 0.87
CA GLN A 81 16.61 11.80 2.32
C GLN A 81 16.16 13.16 2.85
N LYS A 82 16.60 14.25 2.25
CA LYS A 82 16.26 15.61 2.70
C LYS A 82 14.77 15.88 2.61
N ARG A 83 14.17 15.54 1.46
CA ARG A 83 12.72 15.73 1.23
C ARG A 83 11.89 14.91 2.19
N LEU A 84 12.31 13.67 2.44
CA LEU A 84 11.62 12.80 3.39
C LEU A 84 11.69 13.35 4.81
N PHE A 85 12.85 13.85 5.24
CA PHE A 85 12.98 14.51 6.55
C PHE A 85 12.06 15.73 6.67
N GLU A 86 12.01 16.57 5.64
CA GLU A 86 11.14 17.75 5.60
C GLU A 86 9.67 17.34 5.70
N TRP A 87 9.26 16.37 4.90
CA TRP A 87 7.90 15.85 4.90
C TRP A 87 7.51 15.29 6.27
N LEU A 88 8.39 14.51 6.88
CA LEU A 88 8.14 13.95 8.22
C LEU A 88 8.01 15.03 9.28
N ARG A 89 8.79 16.10 9.18
CA ARG A 89 8.68 17.25 10.08
C ARG A 89 7.39 18.03 9.85
N GLU A 90 7.02 18.24 8.60
CA GLU A 90 5.79 18.95 8.24
C GLU A 90 4.54 18.21 8.71
N LYS A 91 4.53 16.90 8.57
CA LYS A 91 3.40 16.06 8.98
C LYS A 91 3.36 15.79 10.49
N GLY A 92 4.35 16.24 11.22
CA GLY A 92 4.38 16.09 12.68
C GLY A 92 4.83 14.72 13.16
N TYR A 93 5.55 14.00 12.34
CA TYR A 93 6.17 12.72 12.75
C TYR A 93 7.53 12.93 13.41
N LEU A 94 8.25 13.97 12.99
CA LEU A 94 9.54 14.35 13.56
C LEU A 94 9.49 15.77 14.08
N ILE A 95 10.32 16.03 15.09
CA ILE A 95 10.44 17.35 15.71
C ILE A 95 11.16 18.30 14.75
N LYS A 96 10.61 19.51 14.58
CA LYS A 96 11.07 20.47 13.58
C LYS A 96 12.37 21.17 13.96
N SER A 97 12.58 21.46 15.22
CA SER A 97 13.67 22.32 15.68
C SER A 97 14.15 21.97 17.08
N GLY A 98 15.20 22.63 17.52
CA GLY A 98 15.78 22.45 18.84
C GLY A 98 16.78 21.31 18.92
N SER A 99 17.17 20.96 20.13
CA SER A 99 18.12 19.88 20.41
C SER A 99 17.58 18.50 20.03
N SER A 100 16.25 18.37 19.93
CA SER A 100 15.55 17.14 19.59
C SER A 100 15.10 17.11 18.12
N ARG A 101 15.67 17.95 17.27
CA ARG A 101 15.36 17.98 15.85
C ARG A 101 15.55 16.60 15.22
N ASN A 102 14.61 16.18 14.39
CA ASN A 102 14.57 14.87 13.74
C ASN A 102 14.36 13.69 14.68
N MET A 103 14.06 13.94 15.94
CA MET A 103 13.60 12.90 16.86
C MET A 103 12.11 12.66 16.64
N PRO A 104 11.60 11.43 16.92
CA PRO A 104 10.17 11.16 16.78
C PRO A 104 9.36 12.04 17.73
N THR A 105 8.23 12.53 17.26
CA THR A 105 7.25 13.18 18.14
C THR A 105 6.57 12.12 18.99
N GLN A 106 5.91 12.55 20.06
CA GLN A 106 5.12 11.68 20.93
C GLN A 106 4.15 10.82 20.11
N LYS A 107 3.42 11.45 19.20
CA LYS A 107 2.47 10.77 18.31
C LYS A 107 3.13 9.66 17.50
N ALA A 108 4.26 9.94 16.88
CA ALA A 108 4.98 8.96 16.07
C ALA A 108 5.54 7.83 16.91
N ALA A 109 6.00 8.13 18.13
CA ALA A 109 6.50 7.13 19.06
C ALA A 109 5.38 6.21 19.53
N GLU A 110 4.21 6.75 19.84
CA GLU A 110 3.03 5.98 20.24
C GLU A 110 2.55 5.04 19.13
N MET A 111 2.68 5.48 17.88
CA MET A 111 2.35 4.64 16.71
C MET A 111 3.38 3.52 16.45
N GLY A 112 4.52 3.57 17.13
CA GLY A 112 5.59 2.57 16.94
C GLY A 112 6.28 2.65 15.60
N LEU A 113 6.29 3.81 14.95
CA LEU A 113 6.85 3.99 13.61
C LEU A 113 8.37 4.19 13.63
N PHE A 114 8.91 4.65 14.74
CA PHE A 114 10.32 4.99 14.86
C PHE A 114 10.96 4.36 16.10
N GLU A 115 12.24 4.14 16.01
CA GLU A 115 13.10 3.70 17.09
C GLU A 115 14.28 4.66 17.20
N VAL A 116 14.65 5.04 18.40
CA VAL A 116 15.81 5.92 18.63
C VAL A 116 16.95 5.07 19.15
N LYS A 117 18.05 5.04 18.40
CA LYS A 117 19.26 4.35 18.81
C LYS A 117 20.26 5.38 19.36
N GLU A 118 20.67 5.19 20.60
CA GLU A 118 21.72 6.01 21.20
C GLU A 118 23.05 5.29 21.01
N THR A 119 24.04 6.04 20.58
CA THR A 119 25.40 5.55 20.40
C THR A 119 26.33 6.51 21.13
N THR A 120 27.16 5.97 21.99
CA THR A 120 28.17 6.72 22.71
C THR A 120 29.47 6.70 21.91
N ILE A 121 30.00 7.87 21.62
CA ILE A 121 31.25 8.04 20.91
C ILE A 121 32.22 8.69 21.88
N THR A 122 33.37 8.05 22.08
CA THR A 122 34.47 8.62 22.87
C THR A 122 35.42 9.31 21.90
N ASN A 123 35.57 10.60 22.07
CA ASN A 123 36.49 11.40 21.27
C ASN A 123 37.94 11.13 21.68
N PRO A 124 38.93 11.45 20.80
CA PRO A 124 40.32 11.29 21.14
C PRO A 124 40.76 12.10 22.37
N ASP A 125 40.06 13.16 22.69
CA ASP A 125 40.36 14.00 23.85
C ASP A 125 39.77 13.42 25.17
N GLY A 126 39.16 12.25 25.11
CA GLY A 126 38.53 11.59 26.28
C GLY A 126 37.14 12.02 26.56
N SER A 127 36.58 13.00 25.84
CA SER A 127 35.20 13.41 26.02
C SER A 127 34.24 12.39 25.43
N VAL A 128 33.07 12.26 26.06
CA VAL A 128 32.05 11.30 25.64
C VAL A 128 30.87 12.07 25.05
N ARG A 129 30.51 11.70 23.83
CA ARG A 129 29.37 12.27 23.12
C ARG A 129 28.33 11.21 22.86
N VAL A 130 27.11 11.46 23.31
CA VAL A 130 25.97 10.61 23.01
C VAL A 130 25.29 11.12 21.74
N THR A 131 25.24 10.26 20.72
CA THR A 131 24.56 10.56 19.46
C THR A 131 23.29 9.75 19.38
N ARG A 132 22.19 10.42 19.06
CA ARG A 132 20.88 9.78 18.89
C ARG A 132 20.54 9.74 17.42
N THR A 133 20.21 8.55 16.95
CA THR A 133 19.84 8.32 15.55
C THR A 133 18.42 7.77 15.51
N THR A 134 17.56 8.48 14.78
CA THR A 134 16.18 8.03 14.56
C THR A 134 16.17 7.01 13.43
N LYS A 135 15.62 5.85 13.70
CA LYS A 135 15.44 4.77 12.74
C LYS A 135 13.96 4.49 12.53
N VAL A 136 13.62 3.96 11.38
CA VAL A 136 12.25 3.57 11.04
C VAL A 136 12.09 2.07 11.31
N THR A 137 11.11 1.72 12.14
CA THR A 137 10.80 0.32 12.45
C THR A 137 10.19 -0.39 11.24
N GLY A 138 10.10 -1.73 11.27
CA GLY A 138 9.40 -2.47 10.22
C GLY A 138 7.97 -1.98 10.00
N LYS A 139 7.25 -1.72 11.09
CA LYS A 139 5.91 -1.13 11.04
C LYS A 139 5.91 0.25 10.41
N GLY A 140 6.89 1.09 10.75
CA GLY A 140 7.04 2.43 10.20
C GLY A 140 7.35 2.39 8.71
N GLN A 141 8.21 1.48 8.28
CA GLN A 141 8.54 1.28 6.86
C GLN A 141 7.28 0.96 6.06
N GLN A 142 6.49 0.01 6.51
CA GLN A 142 5.23 -0.37 5.87
C GLN A 142 4.25 0.81 5.83
N TYR A 143 4.09 1.51 6.94
CA TYR A 143 3.21 2.65 7.06
C TYR A 143 3.55 3.77 6.06
N PHE A 144 4.82 4.16 6.00
CA PHE A 144 5.25 5.24 5.11
C PHE A 144 5.24 4.83 3.65
N ILE A 145 5.64 3.61 3.33
CA ILE A 145 5.59 3.10 1.96
C ILE A 145 4.14 3.10 1.46
N ASN A 146 3.22 2.59 2.25
CA ASN A 146 1.80 2.60 1.90
C ASN A 146 1.27 4.03 1.73
N LYS A 147 1.72 4.94 2.56
CA LYS A 147 1.29 6.34 2.52
C LYS A 147 1.80 7.07 1.27
N PHE A 148 2.99 6.75 0.81
CA PHE A 148 3.57 7.35 -0.40
C PHE A 148 3.09 6.68 -1.69
N LEU A 149 2.81 5.38 -1.65
CA LEU A 149 2.37 4.61 -2.82
C LEU A 149 0.85 4.52 -2.93
N GLY A 150 0.15 4.73 -1.85
CA GLY A 150 -1.30 4.70 -1.77
C GLY A 150 -1.97 6.04 -2.07
#